data_ca49c149e48da2f94dba9daed694bd12
#
_entry.id   ca49c149e48da2f94dba9daed694bd12
#
_cell.length_a   1.000
_cell.length_b   1.000
_cell.length_c   1.000
_cell.angle_alpha   90.00
_cell.angle_beta   90.00
_cell.angle_gamma   90.00
#
_symmetry.space_group_name_H-M   'P 1'
#
loop_
_entity.id
_entity.type
_entity.pdbx_description
1 polymer ?
#
loop_
_entity_poly.entity_id
_entity_poly.type
_entity_poly.pdbx_seq_one_letter_code
_entity_poly.pdbx_strand_id
1 'polypeptide(L)'
;MGARILFLVAGVAAAIAVAALSACGGGGTFNSGQRAPWRGETERACLASGAVQATAYIQPMEEIDGPGVCGLERPLRVSGLAGGRVWVAPAATIGCPLTAGLERWVKTSVQPAAYRYFGRPVVAIKQIASYGCRGRNRNSWGAPSEHAFGNALDIGGFRLAGGEEISVVEDWSRGSPRERAFLQAVFIGACDEFYTVLGPGSDRHHYNHIHIDLLRANNRNGRHLCRPSIDPNVPVAEAPAEPRSLASGLLSFVPGLD
;
A
#
# COMPACT_ATOMS: atom_id res chain seq x y z
N MET A 1 57.22 75.99 21.58
CA MET A 1 57.25 74.80 22.42
C MET A 1 55.88 74.15 22.34
N GLY A 2 55.67 73.18 21.49
CA GLY A 2 54.36 72.55 21.26
C GLY A 2 54.52 71.03 21.25
N ALA A 3 53.97 70.39 22.26
CA ALA A 3 53.94 68.93 22.38
C ALA A 3 52.81 68.36 21.54
N ARG A 4 53.20 67.51 20.60
CA ARG A 4 52.21 66.71 19.81
C ARG A 4 51.92 65.45 20.55
N ILE A 5 50.68 65.29 20.98
CA ILE A 5 50.15 64.06 21.58
C ILE A 5 49.67 63.15 20.44
N LEU A 6 50.35 61.97 20.31
CA LEU A 6 49.97 60.92 19.37
C LEU A 6 48.92 60.01 20.02
N PHE A 7 47.72 60.03 19.50
CA PHE A 7 46.68 59.01 19.91
C PHE A 7 46.87 57.76 19.07
N LEU A 8 47.28 56.66 19.71
CA LEU A 8 47.25 55.31 19.19
C LEU A 8 45.82 54.77 19.33
N VAL A 9 45.15 54.62 18.21
CA VAL A 9 43.88 53.93 18.15
C VAL A 9 44.16 52.44 17.98
N ALA A 10 44.00 51.68 19.07
CA ALA A 10 44.05 50.21 19.03
C ALA A 10 42.74 49.69 18.49
N GLY A 11 42.73 49.21 17.26
CA GLY A 11 41.57 48.51 16.67
C GLY A 11 41.48 47.10 17.21
N VAL A 12 40.41 46.87 17.99
CA VAL A 12 40.03 45.51 18.41
C VAL A 12 39.23 44.88 17.26
N ALA A 13 39.87 43.97 16.51
CA ALA A 13 39.17 43.13 15.56
C ALA A 13 38.41 42.02 16.31
N ALA A 14 37.11 42.19 16.47
CA ALA A 14 36.23 41.14 16.97
C ALA A 14 36.03 40.11 15.88
N ALA A 15 36.72 38.97 15.98
CA ALA A 15 36.45 37.80 15.15
C ALA A 15 35.12 37.17 15.58
N ILE A 16 34.07 37.40 14.80
CA ILE A 16 32.78 36.70 14.98
C ILE A 16 32.96 35.29 14.42
N ALA A 17 33.19 34.32 15.30
CA ALA A 17 33.12 32.91 14.97
C ALA A 17 31.65 32.54 14.76
N VAL A 18 31.23 32.47 13.49
CA VAL A 18 29.97 31.88 13.12
C VAL A 18 30.08 30.37 13.34
N ALA A 19 29.66 29.90 14.50
CA ALA A 19 29.46 28.48 14.74
C ALA A 19 28.27 28.05 13.87
N ALA A 20 28.55 27.36 12.75
CA ALA A 20 27.58 26.64 11.99
C ALA A 20 27.05 25.53 12.89
N LEU A 21 25.91 25.76 13.54
CA LEU A 21 25.09 24.73 14.15
C LEU A 21 24.57 23.84 13.03
N SER A 22 25.33 22.81 12.68
CA SER A 22 24.80 21.66 11.95
C SER A 22 23.70 21.08 12.84
N ALA A 23 22.46 21.43 12.52
CA ALA A 23 21.31 20.76 13.08
C ALA A 23 21.38 19.29 12.60
N CYS A 24 22.02 18.43 13.40
CA CYS A 24 21.83 17.00 13.31
C CYS A 24 20.34 16.77 13.56
N GLY A 25 19.55 16.74 12.49
CA GLY A 25 18.18 16.25 12.55
C GLY A 25 18.23 14.86 13.19
N GLY A 26 17.69 14.73 14.40
CA GLY A 26 17.62 13.47 15.13
C GLY A 26 16.81 12.45 14.33
N GLY A 27 17.46 11.77 13.40
CA GLY A 27 16.93 10.62 12.71
C GLY A 27 16.72 9.49 13.72
N GLY A 28 15.52 8.93 13.77
CA GLY A 28 15.26 7.78 14.63
C GLY A 28 16.24 6.64 14.37
N THR A 29 16.30 5.66 15.26
CA THR A 29 17.30 4.57 15.25
C THR A 29 17.34 3.77 13.94
N PHE A 30 16.24 3.76 13.14
CA PHE A 30 16.22 3.10 11.83
C PHE A 30 17.01 3.85 10.74
N ASN A 31 17.33 5.14 10.94
CA ASN A 31 18.09 5.92 9.97
C ASN A 31 19.61 5.64 10.00
N SER A 32 20.12 4.92 10.98
CA SER A 32 21.54 4.61 11.13
C SER A 32 21.95 3.19 10.71
N GLY A 33 20.97 2.34 10.34
CA GLY A 33 21.24 0.97 9.91
C GLY A 33 21.47 0.83 8.40
N GLN A 34 21.84 -0.38 7.99
CA GLN A 34 21.87 -0.77 6.57
C GLN A 34 20.61 -1.58 6.22
N ARG A 35 20.12 -1.37 5.01
CA ARG A 35 19.02 -2.18 4.46
C ARG A 35 19.44 -3.64 4.37
N ALA A 36 18.60 -4.56 4.85
CA ALA A 36 18.91 -5.97 4.83
C ALA A 36 19.09 -6.49 3.38
N PRO A 37 20.22 -7.15 3.05
CA PRO A 37 20.54 -7.55 1.67
C PRO A 37 19.48 -8.42 1.00
N TRP A 38 18.79 -9.26 1.77
CA TRP A 38 17.74 -10.15 1.25
C TRP A 38 16.58 -9.40 0.57
N ARG A 39 16.38 -8.09 0.86
CA ARG A 39 15.31 -7.29 0.24
C ARG A 39 15.60 -7.10 -1.25
N GLY A 40 16.77 -6.61 -1.61
CA GLY A 40 17.16 -6.47 -3.01
C GLY A 40 17.25 -7.83 -3.74
N GLU A 41 17.68 -8.88 -3.07
CA GLU A 41 17.65 -10.25 -3.62
C GLU A 41 16.23 -10.69 -3.97
N THR A 42 15.27 -10.42 -3.08
CA THR A 42 13.86 -10.77 -3.30
C THR A 42 13.25 -9.95 -4.45
N GLU A 43 13.57 -8.66 -4.56
CA GLU A 43 13.16 -7.81 -5.68
C GLU A 43 13.68 -8.34 -7.02
N ARG A 44 15.00 -8.67 -7.08
CA ARG A 44 15.63 -9.24 -8.28
C ARG A 44 15.02 -10.58 -8.67
N ALA A 45 14.87 -11.49 -7.70
CA ALA A 45 14.28 -12.80 -7.93
C ALA A 45 12.85 -12.72 -8.45
N CYS A 46 12.03 -11.81 -7.89
CA CYS A 46 10.65 -11.59 -8.33
C CYS A 46 10.59 -11.11 -9.78
N LEU A 47 11.40 -10.11 -10.16
CA LEU A 47 11.44 -9.62 -11.54
C LEU A 47 11.98 -10.68 -12.50
N ALA A 48 13.03 -11.42 -12.12
CA ALA A 48 13.61 -12.49 -12.94
C ALA A 48 12.64 -13.65 -13.16
N SER A 49 11.73 -13.91 -12.22
CA SER A 49 10.69 -14.94 -12.37
C SER A 49 9.57 -14.56 -13.35
N GLY A 50 9.50 -13.30 -13.78
CA GLY A 50 8.41 -12.80 -14.61
C GLY A 50 7.07 -12.68 -13.88
N ALA A 51 7.07 -12.77 -12.55
CA ALA A 51 5.84 -12.62 -11.73
C ALA A 51 5.16 -11.25 -11.92
N VAL A 52 5.94 -10.23 -12.26
CA VAL A 52 5.48 -8.91 -12.68
C VAL A 52 6.24 -8.51 -13.93
N GLN A 53 5.51 -8.03 -14.93
CA GLN A 53 6.08 -7.50 -16.17
C GLN A 53 5.84 -6.01 -16.27
N ALA A 54 6.79 -5.30 -16.87
CA ALA A 54 6.62 -3.88 -17.19
C ALA A 54 5.51 -3.70 -18.23
N THR A 55 4.62 -2.75 -17.97
CA THR A 55 3.48 -2.41 -18.83
C THR A 55 3.27 -0.89 -18.81
N ALA A 56 2.26 -0.38 -19.53
CA ALA A 56 1.84 1.02 -19.41
C ALA A 56 1.39 1.38 -17.99
N TYR A 57 0.98 0.39 -17.18
CA TYR A 57 0.43 0.57 -15.83
C TYR A 57 1.39 0.18 -14.70
N ILE A 58 2.44 -0.56 -15.01
CA ILE A 58 3.49 -1.00 -14.09
C ILE A 58 4.83 -0.60 -14.72
N GLN A 59 5.39 0.49 -14.23
CA GLN A 59 6.58 1.11 -14.82
C GLN A 59 7.77 1.01 -13.85
N PRO A 60 8.93 0.49 -14.29
CA PRO A 60 10.15 0.58 -13.53
C PRO A 60 10.52 2.05 -13.23
N MET A 61 11.09 2.28 -12.07
CA MET A 61 11.59 3.58 -11.63
C MET A 61 13.08 3.47 -11.29
N GLU A 62 13.74 4.62 -11.17
CA GLU A 62 15.08 4.70 -10.61
C GLU A 62 15.11 4.23 -9.16
N GLU A 63 16.23 3.67 -8.74
CA GLU A 63 16.46 3.24 -7.36
C GLU A 63 16.12 4.37 -6.37
N ILE A 64 15.45 4.02 -5.30
CA ILE A 64 15.24 4.93 -4.18
C ILE A 64 16.26 4.59 -3.10
N ASP A 65 17.29 5.40 -2.98
CA ASP A 65 18.26 5.34 -1.90
C ASP A 65 17.89 6.41 -0.86
N GLY A 66 17.06 5.98 0.11
CA GLY A 66 16.58 6.85 1.18
C GLY A 66 17.55 6.91 2.37
N PRO A 67 17.22 7.71 3.39
CA PRO A 67 18.06 7.82 4.58
C PRO A 67 18.08 6.49 5.37
N GLY A 68 19.26 6.08 5.81
CA GLY A 68 19.48 4.88 6.63
C GLY A 68 19.07 3.60 5.92
N VAL A 69 18.13 2.87 6.51
CA VAL A 69 17.66 1.59 5.94
C VAL A 69 16.58 1.75 4.87
N CYS A 70 16.03 2.96 4.72
CA CYS A 70 14.95 3.19 3.76
C CYS A 70 15.44 3.01 2.32
N GLY A 71 14.57 2.52 1.48
CA GLY A 71 14.85 2.46 0.05
C GLY A 71 14.33 1.20 -0.63
N LEU A 72 14.47 1.17 -1.94
CA LEU A 72 13.96 0.15 -2.82
C LEU A 72 14.85 0.11 -4.06
N GLU A 73 15.55 -1.01 -4.32
CA GLU A 73 16.52 -1.11 -5.41
C GLU A 73 15.85 -1.06 -6.79
N ARG A 74 14.68 -1.66 -6.90
CA ARG A 74 13.93 -1.76 -8.16
C ARG A 74 12.47 -1.37 -7.97
N PRO A 75 12.21 -0.08 -7.69
CA PRO A 75 10.86 0.39 -7.46
C PRO A 75 10.03 0.30 -8.74
N LEU A 76 8.75 0.05 -8.55
CA LEU A 76 7.75 0.06 -9.59
C LEU A 76 6.72 1.17 -9.28
N ARG A 77 6.40 1.96 -10.28
CA ARG A 77 5.24 2.84 -10.26
C ARG A 77 4.05 2.05 -10.79
N VAL A 78 3.14 1.72 -9.89
CA VAL A 78 1.95 0.90 -10.18
C VAL A 78 0.72 1.81 -10.22
N SER A 79 0.20 2.04 -11.40
CA SER A 79 -1.02 2.84 -11.65
C SER A 79 -2.23 1.97 -11.99
N GLY A 80 -2.03 0.67 -12.23
CA GLY A 80 -3.11 -0.28 -12.51
C GLY A 80 -2.65 -1.72 -12.43
N LEU A 81 -3.58 -2.59 -12.09
CA LEU A 81 -3.46 -4.03 -11.94
C LEU A 81 -4.40 -4.74 -12.93
N ALA A 82 -4.28 -6.07 -13.03
CA ALA A 82 -5.09 -6.88 -13.94
C ALA A 82 -5.08 -6.36 -15.40
N GLY A 83 -3.88 -5.96 -15.88
CA GLY A 83 -3.71 -5.41 -17.22
C GLY A 83 -4.37 -4.04 -17.40
N GLY A 84 -4.46 -3.22 -16.37
CA GLY A 84 -5.05 -1.88 -16.37
C GLY A 84 -6.56 -1.86 -16.11
N ARG A 85 -7.20 -3.00 -15.91
CA ARG A 85 -8.64 -3.05 -15.59
C ARG A 85 -8.98 -2.56 -14.18
N VAL A 86 -8.00 -2.54 -13.27
CA VAL A 86 -8.15 -2.04 -11.89
C VAL A 86 -7.11 -0.97 -11.65
N TRP A 87 -7.54 0.29 -11.63
CA TRP A 87 -6.65 1.42 -11.35
C TRP A 87 -6.18 1.40 -9.89
N VAL A 88 -4.95 1.81 -9.66
CA VAL A 88 -4.41 2.12 -8.32
C VAL A 88 -4.29 3.64 -8.23
N ALA A 89 -5.11 4.26 -7.40
CA ALA A 89 -5.26 5.71 -7.34
C ALA A 89 -5.05 6.26 -5.92
N PRO A 90 -4.10 7.20 -5.75
CA PRO A 90 -3.04 7.56 -6.68
C PRO A 90 -2.13 6.39 -7.02
N ALA A 91 -1.26 6.51 -8.06
CA ALA A 91 -0.31 5.46 -8.39
C ALA A 91 0.61 5.16 -7.20
N ALA A 92 0.86 3.88 -6.94
CA ALA A 92 1.69 3.43 -5.82
C ALA A 92 3.15 3.27 -6.25
N THR A 93 4.08 3.58 -5.34
CA THR A 93 5.49 3.22 -5.47
C THR A 93 5.76 2.03 -4.56
N ILE A 94 5.97 0.86 -5.14
CA ILE A 94 6.10 -0.41 -4.43
C ILE A 94 7.04 -1.38 -5.17
N GLY A 95 7.48 -2.44 -4.50
CA GLY A 95 8.34 -3.46 -5.07
C GLY A 95 7.59 -4.56 -5.83
N CYS A 96 8.34 -5.33 -6.63
CA CYS A 96 7.81 -6.46 -7.40
C CYS A 96 7.07 -7.49 -6.52
N PRO A 97 7.57 -7.94 -5.35
CA PRO A 97 6.87 -8.93 -4.55
C PRO A 97 5.46 -8.49 -4.12
N LEU A 98 5.33 -7.23 -3.66
CA LEU A 98 4.03 -6.70 -3.26
C LEU A 98 3.10 -6.51 -4.47
N THR A 99 3.63 -6.06 -5.61
CA THR A 99 2.85 -5.95 -6.86
C THR A 99 2.30 -7.31 -7.29
N ALA A 100 3.13 -8.36 -7.25
CA ALA A 100 2.69 -9.72 -7.57
C ALA A 100 1.60 -10.23 -6.62
N GLY A 101 1.73 -9.94 -5.32
CA GLY A 101 0.70 -10.25 -4.33
C GLY A 101 -0.62 -9.52 -4.61
N LEU A 102 -0.55 -8.24 -4.95
CA LEU A 102 -1.74 -7.44 -5.32
C LEU A 102 -2.44 -7.99 -6.58
N GLU A 103 -1.69 -8.40 -7.60
CA GLU A 103 -2.25 -9.03 -8.81
C GLU A 103 -3.03 -10.31 -8.46
N ARG A 104 -2.46 -11.18 -7.61
CA ARG A 104 -3.14 -12.40 -7.16
C ARG A 104 -4.36 -12.08 -6.31
N TRP A 105 -4.22 -11.23 -5.31
CA TRP A 105 -5.32 -10.83 -4.43
C TRP A 105 -6.49 -10.19 -5.18
N VAL A 106 -6.22 -9.30 -6.13
CA VAL A 106 -7.27 -8.73 -6.99
C VAL A 106 -8.00 -9.83 -7.74
N LYS A 107 -7.28 -10.78 -8.32
CA LYS A 107 -7.85 -11.87 -9.11
C LYS A 107 -8.64 -12.87 -8.25
N THR A 108 -8.11 -13.26 -7.09
CA THR A 108 -8.65 -14.39 -6.30
C THR A 108 -9.63 -13.97 -5.20
N SER A 109 -9.60 -12.70 -4.81
CA SER A 109 -10.39 -12.22 -3.67
C SER A 109 -11.22 -10.98 -4.00
N VAL A 110 -10.59 -9.89 -4.50
CA VAL A 110 -11.30 -8.61 -4.70
C VAL A 110 -12.39 -8.74 -5.78
N GLN A 111 -12.03 -9.26 -6.95
CA GLN A 111 -13.00 -9.38 -8.06
C GLN A 111 -14.11 -10.39 -7.77
N PRO A 112 -13.83 -11.59 -7.25
CA PRO A 112 -14.88 -12.51 -6.83
C PRO A 112 -15.84 -11.91 -5.81
N ALA A 113 -15.32 -11.22 -4.78
CA ALA A 113 -16.15 -10.54 -3.79
C ALA A 113 -17.01 -9.43 -4.42
N ALA A 114 -16.45 -8.63 -5.34
CA ALA A 114 -17.19 -7.57 -6.02
C ALA A 114 -18.35 -8.12 -6.83
N TYR A 115 -18.13 -9.19 -7.59
CA TYR A 115 -19.21 -9.84 -8.34
C TYR A 115 -20.23 -10.48 -7.41
N ARG A 116 -19.80 -11.13 -6.32
CA ARG A 116 -20.70 -11.75 -5.34
C ARG A 116 -21.67 -10.77 -4.71
N TYR A 117 -21.18 -9.60 -4.28
CA TYR A 117 -22.00 -8.66 -3.49
C TYR A 117 -22.65 -7.57 -4.33
N PHE A 118 -22.10 -7.25 -5.50
CA PHE A 118 -22.54 -6.12 -6.32
C PHE A 118 -22.88 -6.48 -7.78
N GLY A 119 -22.57 -7.71 -8.24
CA GLY A 119 -22.79 -8.15 -9.63
C GLY A 119 -21.92 -7.41 -10.65
N ARG A 120 -20.87 -6.70 -10.21
CA ARG A 120 -20.00 -5.89 -11.08
C ARG A 120 -18.59 -5.77 -10.50
N PRO A 121 -17.57 -5.54 -11.35
CA PRO A 121 -16.18 -5.54 -10.92
C PRO A 121 -15.77 -4.28 -10.16
N VAL A 122 -14.74 -4.42 -9.33
CA VAL A 122 -13.91 -3.30 -8.89
C VAL A 122 -13.10 -2.79 -10.08
N VAL A 123 -13.11 -1.47 -10.29
CA VAL A 123 -12.33 -0.78 -11.34
C VAL A 123 -11.24 0.12 -10.78
N ALA A 124 -11.23 0.39 -9.46
CA ALA A 124 -10.13 1.09 -8.81
C ALA A 124 -9.96 0.70 -7.35
N ILE A 125 -8.70 0.67 -6.91
CA ILE A 125 -8.28 0.62 -5.51
C ILE A 125 -7.82 2.02 -5.15
N LYS A 126 -8.42 2.62 -4.11
CA LYS A 126 -8.01 3.90 -3.53
C LYS A 126 -6.94 3.62 -2.48
N GLN A 127 -5.68 3.85 -2.82
CA GLN A 127 -4.59 3.75 -1.85
C GLN A 127 -4.34 5.10 -1.18
N ILE A 128 -3.91 5.09 0.08
CA ILE A 128 -3.62 6.30 0.86
C ILE A 128 -2.17 6.41 1.28
N ALA A 129 -1.41 5.33 1.22
CA ALA A 129 0.04 5.34 1.41
C ALA A 129 0.69 4.12 0.74
N SER A 130 1.85 4.35 0.11
CA SER A 130 2.73 3.34 -0.44
C SER A 130 4.16 3.54 0.10
N TYR A 131 5.20 3.66 -0.74
CA TYR A 131 6.55 3.96 -0.22
C TYR A 131 6.56 5.25 0.61
N GLY A 132 7.25 5.19 1.74
CA GLY A 132 7.50 6.34 2.60
C GLY A 132 8.48 5.99 3.72
N CYS A 133 9.61 6.70 3.78
CA CYS A 133 10.63 6.49 4.80
C CYS A 133 10.13 6.94 6.17
N ARG A 134 9.68 5.99 6.96
CA ARG A 134 9.10 6.22 8.30
C ARG A 134 9.21 4.98 9.18
N GLY A 135 9.22 5.17 10.48
CA GLY A 135 9.04 4.09 11.45
C GLY A 135 7.60 3.58 11.49
N ARG A 136 7.38 2.44 12.11
CA ARG A 136 6.04 1.87 12.34
C ARG A 136 5.19 2.86 13.14
N ASN A 137 3.92 2.97 12.77
CA ASN A 137 2.97 3.88 13.40
C ASN A 137 3.44 5.35 13.41
N ARG A 138 4.25 5.76 12.42
CA ARG A 138 4.90 7.07 12.32
C ARG A 138 5.80 7.41 13.50
N ASN A 139 6.26 6.41 14.25
CA ASN A 139 7.19 6.61 15.34
C ASN A 139 8.60 6.85 14.76
N SER A 140 9.26 7.92 15.22
CA SER A 140 10.64 8.24 14.82
C SER A 140 11.68 7.32 15.49
N TRP A 141 11.30 6.64 16.56
CA TRP A 141 12.15 5.77 17.37
C TRP A 141 11.60 4.35 17.33
N GLY A 142 12.20 3.45 16.60
CA GLY A 142 11.72 2.08 16.56
C GLY A 142 12.02 1.35 15.26
N ALA A 143 11.38 0.21 15.07
CA ALA A 143 11.55 -0.57 13.84
C ALA A 143 11.01 0.20 12.63
N PRO A 144 11.70 0.13 11.47
CA PRO A 144 11.20 0.71 10.24
C PRO A 144 9.87 0.07 9.83
N SER A 145 9.01 0.87 9.20
CA SER A 145 7.80 0.37 8.58
C SER A 145 8.12 -0.37 7.27
N GLU A 146 7.30 -1.33 6.86
CA GLU A 146 7.44 -1.96 5.54
C GLU A 146 7.19 -0.97 4.38
N HIS A 147 6.49 0.12 4.62
CA HIS A 147 6.42 1.24 3.68
C HIS A 147 7.79 1.83 3.33
N ALA A 148 8.74 1.82 4.28
CA ALA A 148 10.10 2.31 4.06
C ALA A 148 10.90 1.49 3.04
N PHE A 149 10.37 0.34 2.63
CA PHE A 149 10.97 -0.58 1.69
C PHE A 149 10.08 -0.85 0.47
N GLY A 150 9.03 -0.05 0.24
CA GLY A 150 8.06 -0.30 -0.82
C GLY A 150 7.35 -1.64 -0.73
N ASN A 151 7.25 -2.20 0.48
CA ASN A 151 6.76 -3.55 0.76
C ASN A 151 5.43 -3.55 1.52
N ALA A 152 4.73 -2.40 1.51
CA ALA A 152 3.43 -2.20 2.13
C ALA A 152 2.55 -1.25 1.32
N LEU A 153 1.23 -1.41 1.47
CA LEU A 153 0.20 -0.54 0.88
C LEU A 153 -0.92 -0.34 1.89
N ASP A 154 -1.36 0.92 2.04
CA ASP A 154 -2.54 1.28 2.81
C ASP A 154 -3.72 1.53 1.87
N ILE A 155 -4.80 0.78 2.01
CA ILE A 155 -5.97 0.80 1.12
C ILE A 155 -7.13 1.49 1.84
N GLY A 156 -7.55 2.65 1.33
CA GLY A 156 -8.65 3.43 1.89
C GLY A 156 -10.02 3.07 1.34
N GLY A 157 -10.08 2.34 0.20
CA GLY A 157 -11.36 1.96 -0.39
C GLY A 157 -11.26 1.42 -1.81
N PHE A 158 -12.42 1.21 -2.41
CA PHE A 158 -12.59 0.63 -3.74
C PHE A 158 -13.63 1.42 -4.52
N ARG A 159 -13.55 1.38 -5.86
CA ARG A 159 -14.58 1.89 -6.75
C ARG A 159 -15.03 0.79 -7.68
N LEU A 160 -16.35 0.62 -7.76
CA LEU A 160 -16.99 -0.34 -8.66
C LEU A 160 -17.22 0.25 -10.05
N ALA A 161 -17.36 -0.61 -11.03
CA ALA A 161 -17.89 -0.20 -12.32
C ALA A 161 -19.28 0.44 -12.10
N GLY A 162 -19.50 1.62 -12.74
CA GLY A 162 -20.70 2.43 -12.48
C GLY A 162 -20.50 3.52 -11.45
N GLY A 163 -19.29 3.63 -10.82
CA GLY A 163 -18.88 4.79 -10.03
C GLY A 163 -19.18 4.71 -8.53
N GLU A 164 -19.87 3.68 -8.05
CA GLU A 164 -20.08 3.48 -6.61
C GLU A 164 -18.74 3.29 -5.90
N GLU A 165 -18.54 4.03 -4.80
CA GLU A 165 -17.34 3.96 -3.98
C GLU A 165 -17.65 3.24 -2.66
N ILE A 166 -16.72 2.40 -2.23
CA ILE A 166 -16.76 1.68 -0.96
C ILE A 166 -15.54 2.16 -0.15
N SER A 167 -15.80 2.81 0.96
CA SER A 167 -14.80 3.42 1.83
C SER A 167 -14.55 2.57 3.07
N VAL A 168 -13.27 2.27 3.35
CA VAL A 168 -12.94 1.51 4.57
C VAL A 168 -13.37 2.27 5.82
N VAL A 169 -13.14 3.59 5.88
CA VAL A 169 -13.48 4.38 7.06
C VAL A 169 -14.99 4.54 7.28
N GLU A 170 -15.76 4.60 6.20
CA GLU A 170 -17.21 4.81 6.30
C GLU A 170 -17.96 3.48 6.39
N ASP A 171 -17.57 2.51 5.55
CA ASP A 171 -18.43 1.34 5.29
C ASP A 171 -18.00 0.09 6.07
N TRP A 172 -16.83 0.07 6.72
CA TRP A 172 -16.37 -1.07 7.50
C TRP A 172 -17.38 -1.51 8.56
N SER A 173 -17.95 -0.55 9.29
CA SER A 173 -18.92 -0.81 10.36
C SER A 173 -20.30 -0.19 10.12
N ARG A 174 -20.39 0.89 9.33
CA ARG A 174 -21.62 1.66 9.11
C ARG A 174 -22.22 1.51 7.73
N GLY A 175 -21.49 0.90 6.78
CA GLY A 175 -21.99 0.60 5.45
C GLY A 175 -23.18 -0.32 5.44
N SER A 176 -23.82 -0.47 4.30
CA SER A 176 -24.87 -1.48 4.08
C SER A 176 -24.35 -2.89 4.36
N PRO A 177 -25.20 -3.87 4.60
CA PRO A 177 -24.76 -5.26 4.81
C PRO A 177 -23.82 -5.77 3.71
N ARG A 178 -24.07 -5.43 2.44
CA ARG A 178 -23.24 -5.89 1.31
C ARG A 178 -21.87 -5.19 1.26
N GLU A 179 -21.79 -3.91 1.62
CA GLU A 179 -20.52 -3.18 1.68
C GLU A 179 -19.64 -3.73 2.79
N ARG A 180 -20.21 -3.94 3.99
CA ARG A 180 -19.49 -4.58 5.09
C ARG A 180 -19.01 -5.97 4.72
N ALA A 181 -19.88 -6.77 4.11
CA ALA A 181 -19.56 -8.11 3.67
C ALA A 181 -18.44 -8.15 2.62
N PHE A 182 -18.48 -7.25 1.66
CA PHE A 182 -17.41 -7.08 0.67
C PHE A 182 -16.09 -6.74 1.34
N LEU A 183 -16.05 -5.72 2.22
CA LEU A 183 -14.84 -5.31 2.91
C LEU A 183 -14.25 -6.43 3.78
N GLN A 184 -15.10 -7.20 4.46
CA GLN A 184 -14.66 -8.37 5.23
C GLN A 184 -14.12 -9.48 4.32
N ALA A 185 -14.77 -9.77 3.19
CA ALA A 185 -14.32 -10.79 2.25
C ALA A 185 -12.95 -10.44 1.63
N VAL A 186 -12.74 -9.20 1.20
CA VAL A 186 -11.45 -8.77 0.65
C VAL A 186 -10.37 -8.73 1.72
N PHE A 187 -10.71 -8.41 2.96
CA PHE A 187 -9.80 -8.44 4.10
C PHE A 187 -9.35 -9.89 4.42
N ILE A 188 -10.29 -10.84 4.49
CA ILE A 188 -9.97 -12.25 4.70
C ILE A 188 -9.06 -12.76 3.59
N GLY A 189 -9.38 -12.49 2.32
CA GLY A 189 -8.52 -12.88 1.21
C GLY A 189 -7.14 -12.19 1.22
N ALA A 190 -7.04 -10.99 1.79
CA ALA A 190 -5.74 -10.36 2.03
C ALA A 190 -4.92 -11.12 3.08
N CYS A 191 -5.57 -11.65 4.13
CA CYS A 191 -4.89 -12.45 5.16
C CYS A 191 -4.31 -13.75 4.62
N ASP A 192 -4.86 -14.30 3.54
CA ASP A 192 -4.33 -15.49 2.88
C ASP A 192 -3.12 -15.13 1.99
N GLU A 193 -3.06 -13.92 1.44
CA GLU A 193 -2.04 -13.50 0.49
C GLU A 193 -0.84 -12.78 1.13
N PHE A 194 -1.07 -11.97 2.19
CA PHE A 194 -0.05 -11.10 2.77
C PHE A 194 0.34 -11.54 4.18
N TYR A 195 1.57 -11.21 4.60
CA TYR A 195 2.08 -11.60 5.92
C TYR A 195 1.48 -10.78 7.06
N THR A 196 1.26 -9.47 6.85
CA THR A 196 0.59 -8.61 7.82
C THR A 196 -0.60 -7.95 7.15
N VAL A 197 -1.77 -8.10 7.77
CA VAL A 197 -3.00 -7.41 7.37
C VAL A 197 -3.62 -6.79 8.60
N LEU A 198 -3.76 -5.47 8.60
CA LEU A 198 -4.35 -4.71 9.70
C LEU A 198 -5.50 -3.86 9.15
N GLY A 199 -6.62 -3.87 9.84
CA GLY A 199 -7.80 -3.11 9.45
C GLY A 199 -8.47 -2.44 10.64
N PRO A 200 -9.64 -1.79 10.43
CA PRO A 200 -10.39 -1.17 11.52
C PRO A 200 -10.71 -2.17 12.63
N GLY A 201 -10.35 -1.80 13.87
CA GLY A 201 -10.45 -2.68 15.03
C GLY A 201 -9.13 -3.37 15.42
N SER A 202 -8.06 -3.28 14.61
CA SER A 202 -6.74 -3.81 14.99
C SER A 202 -6.05 -2.93 16.02
N ASP A 203 -6.00 -1.63 15.76
CA ASP A 203 -5.46 -0.58 16.65
C ASP A 203 -5.92 0.81 16.20
N ARG A 204 -5.49 1.85 16.94
CA ARG A 204 -5.86 3.25 16.68
C ARG A 204 -5.30 3.84 15.36
N HIS A 205 -4.30 3.21 14.75
CA HIS A 205 -3.64 3.73 13.55
C HIS A 205 -4.27 3.19 12.26
N HIS A 206 -5.01 2.07 12.34
CA HIS A 206 -5.61 1.38 11.21
C HIS A 206 -7.15 1.48 11.18
N TYR A 207 -7.71 2.55 11.79
CA TYR A 207 -9.18 2.72 11.86
C TYR A 207 -9.84 3.08 10.54
N ASN A 208 -9.07 3.58 9.56
CA ASN A 208 -9.59 4.15 8.32
C ASN A 208 -9.04 3.48 7.03
N HIS A 209 -8.29 2.39 7.15
CA HIS A 209 -7.71 1.70 6.01
C HIS A 209 -7.41 0.23 6.31
N ILE A 210 -7.19 -0.53 5.26
CA ILE A 210 -6.60 -1.86 5.33
C ILE A 210 -5.12 -1.70 4.97
N HIS A 211 -4.24 -1.97 5.93
CA HIS A 211 -2.81 -2.09 5.72
C HIS A 211 -2.46 -3.50 5.33
N ILE A 212 -1.68 -3.68 4.28
CA ILE A 212 -1.12 -4.96 3.85
C ILE A 212 0.39 -4.84 3.73
N ASP A 213 1.14 -5.86 4.16
CA ASP A 213 2.58 -5.95 3.95
C ASP A 213 3.10 -7.39 3.82
N LEU A 214 4.34 -7.50 3.35
CA LEU A 214 5.08 -8.75 3.22
C LEU A 214 6.23 -8.83 4.25
N LEU A 215 5.99 -8.34 5.48
CA LEU A 215 6.99 -8.42 6.54
C LEU A 215 7.38 -9.88 6.77
N ARG A 216 8.64 -10.22 6.49
CA ARG A 216 9.23 -11.45 7.03
C ARG A 216 9.40 -11.28 8.53
N ALA A 217 8.33 -11.55 9.29
CA ALA A 217 8.47 -11.67 10.72
C ALA A 217 9.40 -12.86 10.98
N ASN A 218 10.43 -12.66 11.83
CA ASN A 218 11.27 -13.73 12.38
C ASN A 218 10.45 -14.64 13.32
N ASN A 219 9.14 -14.78 13.06
CA ASN A 219 8.32 -15.72 13.78
C ASN A 219 8.62 -17.11 13.18
N ARG A 220 9.30 -17.92 13.96
CA ARG A 220 9.69 -19.30 13.64
C ARG A 220 8.55 -20.20 13.16
N ASN A 221 7.31 -19.70 13.14
CA ASN A 221 6.09 -20.44 12.84
C ASN A 221 5.40 -20.03 11.55
N GLY A 222 5.95 -19.07 10.75
CA GLY A 222 5.37 -18.64 9.47
C GLY A 222 3.93 -18.08 9.55
N ARG A 223 3.47 -17.69 10.76
CA ARG A 223 2.08 -17.26 10.95
C ARG A 223 1.89 -15.84 10.42
N HIS A 224 0.87 -15.68 9.59
CA HIS A 224 0.41 -14.36 9.17
C HIS A 224 -0.17 -13.60 10.35
N LEU A 225 0.08 -12.29 10.41
CA LEU A 225 -0.55 -11.38 11.35
C LEU A 225 -1.79 -10.77 10.69
N CYS A 226 -2.95 -11.23 11.07
CA CYS A 226 -4.23 -10.76 10.55
C CYS A 226 -5.09 -10.22 11.70
N ARG A 227 -5.39 -8.92 11.70
CA ARG A 227 -6.19 -8.26 12.75
C ARG A 227 -7.09 -7.17 12.16
N PRO A 228 -8.34 -7.05 12.61
CA PRO A 228 -9.00 -7.89 13.62
C PRO A 228 -9.19 -9.32 13.12
N SER A 229 -9.42 -10.26 14.04
CA SER A 229 -9.88 -11.59 13.67
C SER A 229 -11.33 -11.48 13.20
N ILE A 230 -11.59 -11.81 11.94
CA ILE A 230 -12.93 -11.90 11.39
C ILE A 230 -13.30 -13.38 11.36
N ASP A 231 -14.46 -13.73 11.93
CA ASP A 231 -14.98 -15.09 11.85
C ASP A 231 -15.47 -15.34 10.42
N PRO A 232 -14.88 -16.27 9.66
CA PRO A 232 -15.30 -16.57 8.30
C PRO A 232 -16.68 -17.22 8.25
N ASN A 233 -17.21 -17.70 9.38
CA ASN A 233 -18.51 -18.34 9.48
C ASN A 233 -19.63 -17.38 9.89
N VAL A 234 -19.32 -16.12 10.23
CA VAL A 234 -20.40 -15.12 10.38
C VAL A 234 -21.08 -15.01 9.03
N PRO A 235 -22.42 -15.24 8.94
CA PRO A 235 -23.13 -15.19 7.67
C PRO A 235 -22.90 -13.81 7.03
N VAL A 236 -22.05 -13.77 6.03
CA VAL A 236 -21.92 -12.60 5.18
C VAL A 236 -23.27 -12.48 4.49
N ALA A 237 -23.90 -11.32 4.54
CA ALA A 237 -25.21 -11.08 3.96
C ALA A 237 -25.33 -11.80 2.61
N GLU A 238 -26.38 -12.60 2.46
CA GLU A 238 -26.59 -13.44 1.29
C GLU A 238 -26.44 -12.61 0.02
N ALA A 239 -25.60 -13.07 -0.91
CA ALA A 239 -25.42 -12.36 -2.17
C ALA A 239 -26.78 -12.21 -2.85
N PRO A 240 -27.11 -11.09 -3.48
CA PRO A 240 -28.32 -10.97 -4.27
C PRO A 240 -28.37 -12.15 -5.25
N ALA A 241 -29.50 -12.86 -5.30
CA ALA A 241 -29.70 -13.95 -6.25
C ALA A 241 -29.30 -13.47 -7.65
N GLU A 242 -28.49 -14.24 -8.36
CA GLU A 242 -28.12 -13.89 -9.73
C GLU A 242 -29.39 -13.60 -10.54
N PRO A 243 -29.44 -12.52 -11.34
CA PRO A 243 -30.55 -12.32 -12.25
C PRO A 243 -30.58 -13.55 -13.17
N ARG A 244 -31.68 -14.32 -13.08
CA ARG A 244 -31.92 -15.48 -13.95
C ARG A 244 -31.60 -15.02 -15.38
N SER A 245 -30.64 -15.67 -16.02
CA SER A 245 -30.26 -15.37 -17.41
C SER A 245 -31.53 -15.56 -18.25
N LEU A 246 -31.95 -14.51 -18.95
CA LEU A 246 -32.99 -14.53 -19.96
C LEU A 246 -32.50 -15.26 -21.25
N ALA A 247 -31.67 -16.27 -21.12
CA ALA A 247 -31.11 -17.06 -22.21
C ALA A 247 -31.86 -18.39 -22.38
N SER A 248 -33.21 -18.36 -22.36
CA SER A 248 -33.98 -19.54 -22.73
C SER A 248 -35.29 -19.14 -23.43
N GLY A 249 -35.19 -18.34 -24.50
CA GLY A 249 -36.38 -17.89 -25.18
C GLY A 249 -36.20 -17.44 -26.65
N LEU A 250 -35.15 -17.88 -27.30
CA LEU A 250 -34.93 -17.52 -28.73
C LEU A 250 -34.43 -18.72 -29.55
N LEU A 251 -35.14 -19.81 -29.53
CA LEU A 251 -34.99 -20.88 -30.52
C LEU A 251 -36.37 -21.51 -30.78
N SER A 252 -37.23 -20.82 -31.49
CA SER A 252 -38.38 -21.43 -32.17
C SER A 252 -39.06 -20.38 -33.06
N PHE A 253 -38.45 -19.98 -34.15
CA PHE A 253 -39.18 -19.49 -35.32
C PHE A 253 -38.32 -19.71 -36.56
N VAL A 254 -38.48 -20.85 -37.19
CA VAL A 254 -38.13 -21.11 -38.59
C VAL A 254 -39.44 -21.10 -39.34
N PRO A 255 -39.72 -20.10 -40.22
CA PRO A 255 -40.81 -20.22 -41.16
C PRO A 255 -40.34 -21.16 -42.28
N GLY A 256 -41.20 -22.14 -42.60
CA GLY A 256 -41.00 -23.06 -43.71
C GLY A 256 -40.92 -22.36 -45.07
N LEU A 257 -40.03 -22.90 -45.89
CA LEU A 257 -39.98 -22.66 -47.33
C LEU A 257 -41.00 -23.62 -47.97
N ASP A 258 -42.01 -23.04 -48.64
CA ASP A 258 -42.69 -23.59 -49.79
C ASP A 258 -42.37 -22.72 -50.99
#